data_da3d4bb81a1f0aefe3532ce6621ebc32
#
_entry.id   da3d4bb81a1f0aefe3532ce6621ebc32
#
_cell.length_a   1.000
_cell.length_b   1.000
_cell.length_c   1.000
_cell.angle_alpha   90.00
_cell.angle_beta   90.00
_cell.angle_gamma   90.00
#
_symmetry.space_group_name_H-M   'P 1'
#
loop_
_entity.id
_entity.type
_entity.pdbx_description
1 polymer ?
#
loop_
_entity_poly.entity_id
_entity_poly.type
_entity_poly.pdbx_seq_one_letter_code
_entity_poly.pdbx_strand_id
1 'polypeptide(L)'
;MSSRTAAIWTERATGVEVADGLLFLKAEHLQKTGSFKARGMTNRIATLPEDARLRGAITLSAGNAGQAYAWAGAAAGVPITVVMPEGAVRSKVDACLGYGARVILHGEHVGDTFAEMERIRDVEGLTFVHPFDDPAVIAGHGSIGLEIIDDVPDVDVVVVGVGGGGLVSGVASAVKARRPEARIIGVEPERSNAMTLAHARDTVVTIQPQSVADGLGAPFAGRWTLAITKRLLDGIVLLDDATILAGMRFAIERLKQVVEPAGAAALAAVLSGSVPLRDGERVVVVVSGGNVEVNRLGELLAAAGTLPGEETL
;
A
#
# COMPACT_ATOMS: atom_id res chain seq x y z
N MET A 1 13.28 -10.30 -3.39
CA MET A 1 14.58 -10.02 -4.08
C MET A 1 15.50 -9.25 -3.13
N SER A 2 16.82 -9.36 -3.28
CA SER A 2 17.79 -8.62 -2.47
C SER A 2 18.60 -7.65 -3.33
N SER A 3 19.11 -6.57 -2.74
CA SER A 3 19.86 -5.53 -3.45
C SER A 3 21.06 -5.03 -2.65
N ARG A 4 22.27 -5.28 -3.16
CA ARG A 4 23.51 -4.65 -2.66
C ARG A 4 23.54 -3.16 -2.95
N THR A 5 23.02 -2.73 -4.10
CA THR A 5 22.97 -1.30 -4.45
C THR A 5 22.17 -0.52 -3.41
N ALA A 6 20.97 -0.99 -3.04
CA ALA A 6 20.16 -0.34 -2.03
C ALA A 6 20.83 -0.37 -0.63
N ALA A 7 21.52 -1.47 -0.27
CA ALA A 7 22.25 -1.55 1.00
C ALA A 7 23.39 -0.52 1.08
N ILE A 8 24.19 -0.36 0.02
CA ILE A 8 25.27 0.64 -0.04
C ILE A 8 24.71 2.06 0.12
N TRP A 9 23.57 2.34 -0.50
CA TRP A 9 22.93 3.66 -0.35
C TRP A 9 22.37 3.88 1.06
N THR A 10 21.82 2.82 1.68
CA THR A 10 21.38 2.87 3.08
C THR A 10 22.57 3.19 4.00
N GLU A 11 23.70 2.51 3.84
CA GLU A 11 24.92 2.76 4.60
C GLU A 11 25.42 4.21 4.42
N ARG A 12 25.45 4.72 3.20
CA ARG A 12 25.84 6.12 2.91
C ARG A 12 24.92 7.14 3.59
N ALA A 13 23.61 6.88 3.61
CA ALA A 13 22.63 7.78 4.20
C ALA A 13 22.62 7.75 5.73
N THR A 14 22.92 6.61 6.34
CA THR A 14 22.70 6.37 7.76
C THR A 14 23.98 6.09 8.55
N GLY A 15 25.06 5.72 7.87
CA GLY A 15 26.25 5.12 8.51
C GLY A 15 26.04 3.70 9.03
N VAL A 16 24.88 3.08 8.74
CA VAL A 16 24.51 1.74 9.24
C VAL A 16 24.74 0.70 8.16
N GLU A 17 25.51 -0.33 8.47
CA GLU A 17 25.71 -1.50 7.62
C GLU A 17 24.63 -2.55 7.89
N VAL A 18 23.76 -2.83 6.90
CA VAL A 18 22.75 -3.87 7.01
C VAL A 18 23.38 -5.27 6.86
N ALA A 19 22.73 -6.30 7.42
CA ALA A 19 23.23 -7.67 7.42
C ALA A 19 23.62 -8.15 6.01
N ASP A 20 24.78 -8.76 5.89
CA ASP A 20 25.35 -9.31 4.64
C ASP A 20 25.48 -8.27 3.51
N GLY A 21 25.36 -6.97 3.79
CA GLY A 21 25.34 -5.91 2.78
C GLY A 21 24.17 -6.06 1.81
N LEU A 22 23.01 -6.52 2.28
CA LEU A 22 21.82 -6.78 1.46
C LEU A 22 20.57 -6.14 2.05
N LEU A 23 19.88 -5.30 1.27
CA LEU A 23 18.52 -4.87 1.53
C LEU A 23 17.53 -5.77 0.78
N PHE A 24 16.56 -6.34 1.49
CA PHE A 24 15.56 -7.21 0.90
C PHE A 24 14.32 -6.42 0.48
N LEU A 25 13.83 -6.70 -0.73
CA LEU A 25 12.64 -6.05 -1.30
C LEU A 25 11.54 -7.09 -1.49
N LYS A 26 10.40 -6.91 -0.81
CA LYS A 26 9.18 -7.67 -1.09
C LYS A 26 8.45 -6.99 -2.25
N ALA A 27 8.61 -7.55 -3.44
CA ALA A 27 8.27 -6.93 -4.72
C ALA A 27 6.78 -7.09 -5.10
N GLU A 28 5.88 -6.50 -4.32
CA GLU A 28 4.43 -6.56 -4.56
C GLU A 28 3.96 -5.72 -5.76
N HIS A 29 4.79 -4.82 -6.29
CA HIS A 29 4.53 -4.13 -7.55
C HIS A 29 4.53 -5.07 -8.77
N LEU A 30 5.11 -6.26 -8.65
CA LEU A 30 5.09 -7.32 -9.68
C LEU A 30 3.92 -8.30 -9.52
N GLN A 31 3.06 -8.11 -8.51
CA GLN A 31 1.89 -8.95 -8.26
C GLN A 31 0.81 -8.70 -9.32
N LYS A 32 -0.17 -9.62 -9.44
CA LYS A 32 -1.36 -9.41 -10.26
C LYS A 32 -1.97 -8.03 -9.98
N THR A 33 -2.47 -7.38 -11.01
CA THR A 33 -2.96 -6.00 -10.99
C THR A 33 -1.92 -4.92 -10.62
N GLY A 34 -0.62 -5.25 -10.63
CA GLY A 34 0.48 -4.32 -10.37
C GLY A 34 0.58 -3.83 -8.91
N SER A 35 -0.02 -4.52 -7.94
CA SER A 35 0.06 -4.15 -6.52
C SER A 35 -0.32 -5.28 -5.57
N PHE A 36 0.05 -5.15 -4.30
CA PHE A 36 -0.31 -6.05 -3.21
C PHE A 36 -1.82 -6.29 -3.05
N LYS A 37 -2.64 -5.38 -3.57
CA LYS A 37 -4.08 -5.40 -3.38
C LYS A 37 -4.74 -6.69 -3.86
N ALA A 38 -4.20 -7.34 -4.88
CA ALA A 38 -4.71 -8.61 -5.37
C ALA A 38 -4.88 -9.66 -4.25
N ARG A 39 -3.98 -9.70 -3.25
CA ARG A 39 -4.00 -10.68 -2.16
C ARG A 39 -5.21 -10.53 -1.24
N GLY A 40 -5.39 -9.34 -0.68
CA GLY A 40 -6.50 -9.04 0.23
C GLY A 40 -7.86 -9.13 -0.45
N MET A 41 -7.95 -8.60 -1.68
CA MET A 41 -9.21 -8.58 -2.44
C MET A 41 -9.63 -10.00 -2.86
N THR A 42 -8.69 -10.84 -3.27
CA THR A 42 -8.96 -12.26 -3.54
C THR A 42 -9.49 -12.97 -2.30
N ASN A 43 -8.84 -12.79 -1.15
CA ASN A 43 -9.28 -13.42 0.09
C ASN A 43 -10.68 -12.95 0.49
N ARG A 44 -10.96 -11.64 0.35
CA ARG A 44 -12.29 -11.09 0.67
C ARG A 44 -13.38 -11.66 -0.25
N ILE A 45 -13.14 -11.75 -1.55
CA ILE A 45 -14.10 -12.35 -2.49
C ILE A 45 -14.30 -13.84 -2.20
N ALA A 46 -13.24 -14.58 -1.89
CA ALA A 46 -13.32 -16.01 -1.56
C ALA A 46 -14.12 -16.29 -0.27
N THR A 47 -14.12 -15.35 0.67
CA THR A 47 -14.82 -15.47 1.96
C THR A 47 -16.26 -14.94 1.94
N LEU A 48 -16.76 -14.44 0.81
CA LEU A 48 -18.15 -14.04 0.68
C LEU A 48 -19.08 -15.26 0.79
N PRO A 49 -20.19 -15.15 1.54
CA PRO A 49 -21.26 -16.15 1.49
C PRO A 49 -21.78 -16.38 0.06
N GLU A 50 -22.28 -17.56 -0.22
CA GLU A 50 -22.73 -17.95 -1.57
C GLU A 50 -23.80 -17.00 -2.13
N ASP A 51 -24.78 -16.64 -1.34
CA ASP A 51 -25.84 -15.69 -1.72
C ASP A 51 -25.30 -14.28 -2.03
N ALA A 52 -24.28 -13.83 -1.29
CA ALA A 52 -23.60 -12.57 -1.56
C ALA A 52 -22.77 -12.63 -2.86
N ARG A 53 -22.13 -13.78 -3.12
CA ARG A 53 -21.37 -13.99 -4.38
C ARG A 53 -22.30 -13.98 -5.58
N LEU A 54 -23.49 -14.54 -5.47
CA LEU A 54 -24.49 -14.55 -6.56
C LEU A 54 -25.06 -13.16 -6.85
N ARG A 55 -25.32 -12.35 -5.81
CA ARG A 55 -25.80 -10.97 -6.00
C ARG A 55 -24.71 -10.04 -6.52
N GLY A 56 -23.45 -10.28 -6.12
CA GLY A 56 -22.30 -9.45 -6.44
C GLY A 56 -21.86 -8.53 -5.31
N ALA A 57 -20.71 -7.92 -5.51
CA ALA A 57 -20.11 -7.01 -4.54
C ALA A 57 -19.90 -5.61 -5.13
N ILE A 58 -19.90 -4.61 -4.25
CA ILE A 58 -19.67 -3.21 -4.58
C ILE A 58 -18.57 -2.62 -3.72
N THR A 59 -17.73 -1.81 -4.32
CA THR A 59 -16.68 -1.06 -3.63
C THR A 59 -16.59 0.38 -4.12
N LEU A 60 -15.95 1.23 -3.31
CA LEU A 60 -15.58 2.58 -3.69
C LEU A 60 -14.05 2.66 -3.77
N SER A 61 -13.52 2.87 -4.97
CA SER A 61 -12.07 3.02 -5.14
C SER A 61 -11.70 3.47 -6.55
N ALA A 62 -11.06 4.63 -6.66
CA ALA A 62 -10.42 5.11 -7.89
C ALA A 62 -8.95 4.66 -8.03
N GLY A 63 -8.51 3.62 -7.30
CA GLY A 63 -7.12 3.19 -7.26
C GLY A 63 -6.94 1.67 -7.35
N ASN A 64 -5.80 1.19 -6.84
CA ASN A 64 -5.40 -0.21 -6.89
C ASN A 64 -6.42 -1.19 -6.29
N ALA A 65 -7.25 -0.76 -5.33
CA ALA A 65 -8.24 -1.63 -4.72
C ALA A 65 -9.40 -1.94 -5.69
N GLY A 66 -9.88 -0.97 -6.46
CA GLY A 66 -10.92 -1.17 -7.48
C GLY A 66 -10.50 -2.19 -8.53
N GLN A 67 -9.29 -2.02 -9.08
CA GLN A 67 -8.73 -2.98 -10.05
C GLN A 67 -8.59 -4.39 -9.47
N ALA A 68 -8.10 -4.50 -8.24
CA ALA A 68 -7.88 -5.78 -7.60
C ALA A 68 -9.21 -6.50 -7.28
N TYR A 69 -10.25 -5.77 -6.88
CA TYR A 69 -11.59 -6.35 -6.73
C TYR A 69 -12.18 -6.79 -8.08
N ALA A 70 -12.04 -5.95 -9.13
CA ALA A 70 -12.49 -6.29 -10.46
C ALA A 70 -11.84 -7.60 -10.95
N TRP A 71 -10.51 -7.71 -10.82
CA TRP A 71 -9.77 -8.92 -11.16
C TRP A 71 -10.17 -10.12 -10.32
N ALA A 72 -10.24 -9.98 -8.99
CA ALA A 72 -10.61 -11.07 -8.09
C ALA A 72 -12.03 -11.57 -8.33
N GLY A 73 -12.97 -10.64 -8.60
CA GLY A 73 -14.34 -10.97 -8.95
C GLY A 73 -14.41 -11.75 -10.26
N ALA A 74 -13.74 -11.30 -11.31
CA ALA A 74 -13.67 -12.00 -12.59
C ALA A 74 -13.11 -13.43 -12.42
N ALA A 75 -12.02 -13.59 -11.65
CA ALA A 75 -11.42 -14.90 -11.39
C ALA A 75 -12.33 -15.85 -10.59
N ALA A 76 -13.22 -15.31 -9.74
CA ALA A 76 -14.12 -16.07 -8.89
C ALA A 76 -15.57 -16.18 -9.45
N GLY A 77 -15.87 -15.56 -10.59
CA GLY A 77 -17.22 -15.50 -11.14
C GLY A 77 -18.20 -14.67 -10.30
N VAL A 78 -17.70 -13.66 -9.57
CA VAL A 78 -18.49 -12.76 -8.73
C VAL A 78 -18.62 -11.40 -9.43
N PRO A 79 -19.85 -10.91 -9.71
CA PRO A 79 -20.04 -9.59 -10.31
C PRO A 79 -19.53 -8.48 -9.40
N ILE A 80 -18.71 -7.57 -9.94
CA ILE A 80 -18.15 -6.45 -9.17
C ILE A 80 -18.63 -5.13 -9.74
N THR A 81 -19.14 -4.26 -8.88
CA THR A 81 -19.41 -2.86 -9.16
C THR A 81 -18.39 -1.99 -8.46
N VAL A 82 -17.74 -1.09 -9.19
CA VAL A 82 -16.77 -0.12 -8.65
C VAL A 82 -17.33 1.28 -8.87
N VAL A 83 -17.53 2.02 -7.78
CA VAL A 83 -17.95 3.42 -7.84
C VAL A 83 -16.73 4.31 -7.66
N MET A 84 -16.58 5.29 -8.53
CA MET A 84 -15.43 6.21 -8.58
C MET A 84 -15.93 7.67 -8.74
N PRO A 85 -15.17 8.67 -8.25
CA PRO A 85 -15.47 10.07 -8.61
C PRO A 85 -15.38 10.29 -10.12
N GLU A 86 -16.09 11.31 -10.64
CA GLU A 86 -16.09 11.65 -12.07
C GLU A 86 -14.69 11.99 -12.59
N GLY A 87 -13.84 12.58 -11.76
CA GLY A 87 -12.43 12.88 -12.07
C GLY A 87 -11.46 11.70 -11.95
N ALA A 88 -11.97 10.46 -11.86
CA ALA A 88 -11.08 9.28 -11.76
C ALA A 88 -10.18 9.14 -12.99
N VAL A 89 -8.93 8.76 -12.74
CA VAL A 89 -7.91 8.59 -13.80
C VAL A 89 -8.35 7.53 -14.80
N ARG A 90 -8.36 7.87 -16.08
CA ARG A 90 -8.90 7.05 -17.16
C ARG A 90 -8.30 5.65 -17.21
N SER A 91 -7.00 5.49 -17.04
CA SER A 91 -6.34 4.19 -17.05
C SER A 91 -6.83 3.26 -15.92
N LYS A 92 -7.20 3.82 -14.76
CA LYS A 92 -7.76 3.07 -13.63
C LYS A 92 -9.19 2.61 -13.88
N VAL A 93 -9.99 3.46 -14.56
CA VAL A 93 -11.34 3.12 -15.04
C VAL A 93 -11.26 1.98 -16.06
N ASP A 94 -10.42 2.16 -17.09
CA ASP A 94 -10.25 1.19 -18.17
C ASP A 94 -9.73 -0.17 -17.65
N ALA A 95 -8.87 -0.17 -16.66
CA ALA A 95 -8.42 -1.41 -16.03
C ALA A 95 -9.56 -2.17 -15.33
N CYS A 96 -10.44 -1.47 -14.59
CA CYS A 96 -11.62 -2.10 -13.98
C CYS A 96 -12.58 -2.66 -15.03
N LEU A 97 -12.86 -1.91 -16.09
CA LEU A 97 -13.69 -2.35 -17.22
C LEU A 97 -13.04 -3.55 -17.93
N GLY A 98 -11.73 -3.53 -18.15
CA GLY A 98 -10.96 -4.62 -18.76
C GLY A 98 -11.03 -5.93 -17.99
N TYR A 99 -11.20 -5.88 -16.69
CA TYR A 99 -11.47 -7.06 -15.82
C TYR A 99 -12.96 -7.41 -15.74
N GLY A 100 -13.84 -6.72 -16.48
CA GLY A 100 -15.27 -7.03 -16.54
C GLY A 100 -16.10 -6.46 -15.39
N ALA A 101 -15.57 -5.53 -14.59
CA ALA A 101 -16.36 -4.86 -13.58
C ALA A 101 -17.28 -3.79 -14.18
N ARG A 102 -18.44 -3.60 -13.57
CA ARG A 102 -19.29 -2.45 -13.82
C ARG A 102 -18.68 -1.25 -13.12
N VAL A 103 -18.35 -0.19 -13.87
CA VAL A 103 -17.82 1.06 -13.30
C VAL A 103 -18.88 2.13 -13.37
N ILE A 104 -19.07 2.84 -12.26
CA ILE A 104 -19.98 3.98 -12.13
C ILE A 104 -19.15 5.19 -11.72
N LEU A 105 -19.19 6.23 -12.56
CA LEU A 105 -18.59 7.53 -12.25
C LEU A 105 -19.67 8.42 -11.68
N HIS A 106 -19.48 8.94 -10.46
CA HIS A 106 -20.46 9.79 -9.79
C HIS A 106 -19.84 10.71 -8.76
N GLY A 107 -20.21 11.99 -8.82
CA GLY A 107 -19.81 13.03 -7.89
C GLY A 107 -18.40 13.55 -8.09
N GLU A 108 -18.19 14.80 -7.67
CA GLU A 108 -16.86 15.43 -7.70
C GLU A 108 -16.04 15.07 -6.48
N HIS A 109 -16.72 14.77 -5.36
CA HIS A 109 -16.10 14.49 -4.07
C HIS A 109 -16.37 13.07 -3.58
N VAL A 110 -15.46 12.54 -2.77
CA VAL A 110 -15.56 11.19 -2.19
C VAL A 110 -16.86 10.99 -1.42
N GLY A 111 -17.41 12.03 -0.77
CA GLY A 111 -18.68 11.96 -0.07
C GLY A 111 -19.87 11.66 -0.97
N ASP A 112 -19.95 12.32 -2.14
CA ASP A 112 -21.01 12.10 -3.13
C ASP A 112 -20.89 10.70 -3.74
N THR A 113 -19.67 10.30 -4.06
CA THR A 113 -19.38 8.95 -4.58
C THR A 113 -19.76 7.88 -3.56
N PHE A 114 -19.53 8.11 -2.27
CA PHE A 114 -19.90 7.19 -1.20
C PHE A 114 -21.41 7.07 -1.06
N ALA A 115 -22.14 8.19 -1.05
CA ALA A 115 -23.61 8.20 -0.98
C ALA A 115 -24.24 7.42 -2.15
N GLU A 116 -23.72 7.60 -3.37
CA GLU A 116 -24.20 6.86 -4.53
C GLU A 116 -23.87 5.36 -4.41
N MET A 117 -22.68 5.01 -3.94
CA MET A 117 -22.33 3.61 -3.67
C MET A 117 -23.29 2.96 -2.68
N GLU A 118 -23.66 3.66 -1.59
CA GLU A 118 -24.63 3.16 -0.62
C GLU A 118 -26.03 3.00 -1.23
N ARG A 119 -26.46 3.98 -2.00
CA ARG A 119 -27.75 3.89 -2.71
C ARG A 119 -27.83 2.67 -3.63
N ILE A 120 -26.78 2.43 -4.42
CA ILE A 120 -26.73 1.27 -5.34
C ILE A 120 -26.68 -0.03 -4.55
N ARG A 121 -25.84 -0.09 -3.50
CA ARG A 121 -25.75 -1.23 -2.60
C ARG A 121 -27.13 -1.65 -2.09
N ASP A 122 -27.90 -0.68 -1.59
CA ASP A 122 -29.18 -0.94 -0.95
C ASP A 122 -30.27 -1.32 -1.96
N VAL A 123 -30.31 -0.64 -3.11
CA VAL A 123 -31.29 -0.92 -4.18
C VAL A 123 -31.06 -2.28 -4.84
N GLU A 124 -29.79 -2.63 -5.08
CA GLU A 124 -29.44 -3.86 -5.80
C GLU A 124 -29.09 -5.03 -4.84
N GLY A 125 -29.06 -4.81 -3.53
CA GLY A 125 -28.74 -5.83 -2.53
C GLY A 125 -27.30 -6.32 -2.60
N LEU A 126 -26.37 -5.47 -3.10
CA LEU A 126 -24.96 -5.82 -3.26
C LEU A 126 -24.22 -5.85 -1.91
N THR A 127 -23.17 -6.65 -1.84
CA THR A 127 -22.33 -6.70 -0.63
C THR A 127 -21.21 -5.66 -0.74
N PHE A 128 -21.17 -4.71 0.22
CA PHE A 128 -20.05 -3.79 0.30
C PHE A 128 -18.77 -4.51 0.69
N VAL A 129 -17.69 -4.28 -0.08
CA VAL A 129 -16.34 -4.79 0.20
C VAL A 129 -15.39 -3.62 0.37
N HIS A 130 -14.86 -3.50 1.59
CA HIS A 130 -14.04 -2.35 1.99
C HIS A 130 -12.63 -2.43 1.38
N PRO A 131 -12.03 -1.31 0.91
CA PRO A 131 -10.72 -1.32 0.26
C PRO A 131 -9.52 -1.58 1.20
N PHE A 132 -9.68 -1.57 2.53
CA PHE A 132 -8.61 -1.82 3.49
C PHE A 132 -9.08 -2.23 4.91
N ASP A 133 -10.22 -1.73 5.41
CA ASP A 133 -10.67 -1.96 6.80
C ASP A 133 -11.65 -3.13 6.90
N ASP A 134 -11.20 -4.30 6.51
CA ASP A 134 -11.97 -5.56 6.53
C ASP A 134 -11.05 -6.69 7.01
N PRO A 135 -11.46 -7.48 8.02
CA PRO A 135 -10.64 -8.58 8.55
C PRO A 135 -10.18 -9.57 7.48
N ALA A 136 -11.01 -9.88 6.47
CA ALA A 136 -10.63 -10.78 5.40
C ALA A 136 -9.63 -10.14 4.43
N VAL A 137 -9.73 -8.83 4.17
CA VAL A 137 -8.73 -8.08 3.39
C VAL A 137 -7.41 -8.07 4.13
N ILE A 138 -7.41 -7.74 5.43
CA ILE A 138 -6.21 -7.71 6.28
C ILE A 138 -5.56 -9.11 6.33
N ALA A 139 -6.34 -10.17 6.53
CA ALA A 139 -5.83 -11.54 6.55
C ALA A 139 -5.18 -11.94 5.21
N GLY A 140 -5.80 -11.57 4.07
CA GLY A 140 -5.22 -11.80 2.75
C GLY A 140 -3.88 -11.09 2.56
N HIS A 141 -3.74 -9.85 3.05
CA HIS A 141 -2.45 -9.14 3.06
C HIS A 141 -1.42 -9.75 4.01
N GLY A 142 -1.86 -10.48 5.04
CA GLY A 142 -0.99 -11.23 5.94
C GLY A 142 -0.13 -12.28 5.23
N SER A 143 -0.57 -12.80 4.09
CA SER A 143 0.24 -13.72 3.27
C SER A 143 1.61 -13.12 2.88
N ILE A 144 1.71 -11.80 2.73
CA ILE A 144 2.97 -11.11 2.48
C ILE A 144 3.94 -11.30 3.65
N GLY A 145 3.44 -11.13 4.87
CA GLY A 145 4.24 -11.33 6.09
C GLY A 145 4.70 -12.78 6.26
N LEU A 146 3.85 -13.75 5.92
CA LEU A 146 4.23 -15.17 5.92
C LEU A 146 5.36 -15.45 4.93
N GLU A 147 5.22 -14.95 3.69
CA GLU A 147 6.26 -15.10 2.66
C GLU A 147 7.58 -14.38 3.07
N ILE A 148 7.49 -13.22 3.76
CA ILE A 148 8.68 -12.54 4.28
C ILE A 148 9.42 -13.45 5.27
N ILE A 149 8.71 -14.07 6.20
CA ILE A 149 9.32 -14.99 7.18
C ILE A 149 9.86 -16.25 6.54
N ASP A 150 9.18 -16.79 5.52
CA ASP A 150 9.67 -17.96 4.80
C ASP A 150 10.94 -17.66 4.00
N ASP A 151 11.03 -16.47 3.36
CA ASP A 151 12.17 -16.03 2.56
C ASP A 151 13.35 -15.49 3.41
N VAL A 152 13.05 -14.84 4.54
CA VAL A 152 14.00 -14.17 5.45
C VAL A 152 13.61 -14.50 6.90
N PRO A 153 13.90 -15.75 7.38
CA PRO A 153 13.42 -16.23 8.69
C PRO A 153 13.94 -15.42 9.89
N ASP A 154 15.08 -14.78 9.72
CA ASP A 154 15.78 -13.98 10.73
C ASP A 154 15.64 -12.46 10.49
N VAL A 155 14.55 -12.04 9.82
CA VAL A 155 14.26 -10.61 9.60
C VAL A 155 14.18 -9.85 10.93
N ASP A 156 14.86 -8.69 11.00
CA ASP A 156 14.86 -7.81 12.17
C ASP A 156 13.94 -6.60 12.00
N VAL A 157 13.81 -6.10 10.77
CA VAL A 157 12.99 -4.91 10.47
C VAL A 157 12.19 -5.11 9.19
N VAL A 158 10.89 -4.86 9.24
CA VAL A 158 10.02 -4.80 8.05
C VAL A 158 9.45 -3.40 7.92
N VAL A 159 9.67 -2.75 6.76
CA VAL A 159 9.22 -1.39 6.49
C VAL A 159 8.08 -1.42 5.47
N VAL A 160 6.95 -0.77 5.80
CA VAL A 160 5.70 -0.88 5.03
C VAL A 160 5.03 0.47 4.87
N GLY A 161 4.64 0.84 3.65
CA GLY A 161 3.82 2.03 3.39
C GLY A 161 2.42 1.92 4.02
N VAL A 162 1.94 3.01 4.61
CA VAL A 162 0.66 3.07 5.33
C VAL A 162 -0.25 4.12 4.69
N GLY A 163 -1.41 3.66 4.18
CA GLY A 163 -2.55 4.50 3.88
C GLY A 163 -3.64 4.21 4.92
N GLY A 164 -4.72 3.53 4.53
CA GLY A 164 -5.77 3.11 5.48
C GLY A 164 -5.36 1.99 6.45
N GLY A 165 -4.14 1.48 6.37
CA GLY A 165 -3.54 0.54 7.31
C GLY A 165 -3.74 -0.95 7.01
N GLY A 166 -4.50 -1.33 5.96
CA GLY A 166 -4.81 -2.74 5.68
C GLY A 166 -3.57 -3.61 5.39
N LEU A 167 -2.63 -3.09 4.58
CA LEU A 167 -1.38 -3.80 4.26
C LEU A 167 -0.53 -4.02 5.51
N VAL A 168 -0.19 -2.94 6.19
CA VAL A 168 0.70 -3.00 7.36
C VAL A 168 0.09 -3.83 8.49
N SER A 169 -1.24 -3.77 8.68
CA SER A 169 -1.94 -4.61 9.66
C SER A 169 -1.80 -6.10 9.36
N GLY A 170 -1.97 -6.50 8.10
CA GLY A 170 -1.80 -7.88 7.67
C GLY A 170 -0.36 -8.36 7.84
N VAL A 171 0.61 -7.60 7.32
CA VAL A 171 2.04 -7.91 7.43
C VAL A 171 2.46 -8.00 8.90
N ALA A 172 2.12 -7.00 9.72
CA ALA A 172 2.47 -6.97 11.13
C ALA A 172 1.89 -8.17 11.90
N SER A 173 0.62 -8.51 11.63
CA SER A 173 -0.03 -9.66 12.28
C SER A 173 0.70 -10.97 11.98
N ALA A 174 1.07 -11.18 10.72
CA ALA A 174 1.74 -12.40 10.30
C ALA A 174 3.19 -12.48 10.81
N VAL A 175 3.95 -11.38 10.67
CA VAL A 175 5.36 -11.32 11.11
C VAL A 175 5.45 -11.45 12.62
N LYS A 176 4.72 -10.65 13.39
CA LYS A 176 4.76 -10.69 14.86
C LYS A 176 4.29 -12.03 15.45
N ALA A 177 3.42 -12.77 14.74
CA ALA A 177 3.00 -14.10 15.18
C ALA A 177 4.12 -15.16 15.07
N ARG A 178 5.08 -14.99 14.16
CA ARG A 178 6.19 -15.92 13.91
C ARG A 178 7.52 -15.41 14.47
N ARG A 179 7.70 -14.09 14.48
CA ARG A 179 8.89 -13.40 14.93
C ARG A 179 8.49 -12.14 15.73
N PRO A 180 8.11 -12.30 17.01
CA PRO A 180 7.61 -11.20 17.85
C PRO A 180 8.60 -10.05 18.02
N GLU A 181 9.90 -10.34 17.99
CA GLU A 181 11.01 -9.39 18.15
C GLU A 181 11.25 -8.53 16.88
N ALA A 182 10.85 -8.98 15.70
CA ALA A 182 11.01 -8.20 14.48
C ALA A 182 10.24 -6.87 14.56
N ARG A 183 10.92 -5.77 14.29
CA ARG A 183 10.31 -4.43 14.28
C ARG A 183 9.51 -4.19 13.02
N ILE A 184 8.32 -3.63 13.16
CA ILE A 184 7.46 -3.25 12.02
C ILE A 184 7.35 -1.73 12.01
N ILE A 185 7.88 -1.10 10.97
CA ILE A 185 7.88 0.35 10.80
C ILE A 185 6.93 0.74 9.68
N GLY A 186 5.91 1.53 10.04
CA GLY A 186 5.01 2.14 9.06
C GLY A 186 5.62 3.39 8.43
N VAL A 187 5.24 3.71 7.20
CA VAL A 187 5.65 4.93 6.52
C VAL A 187 4.42 5.63 5.95
N GLU A 188 4.17 6.87 6.35
CA GLU A 188 3.11 7.72 5.81
C GLU A 188 3.70 8.97 5.16
N PRO A 189 3.03 9.54 4.14
CA PRO A 189 3.35 10.90 3.69
C PRO A 189 2.95 11.91 4.77
N GLU A 190 3.77 12.95 5.00
CA GLU A 190 3.51 13.98 6.02
C GLU A 190 2.12 14.62 5.90
N ARG A 191 1.65 14.83 4.66
CA ARG A 191 0.37 15.45 4.37
C ARG A 191 -0.77 14.46 4.13
N SER A 192 -0.55 13.17 4.44
CA SER A 192 -1.53 12.08 4.35
C SER A 192 -1.34 11.10 5.52
N ASN A 193 -1.22 11.62 6.74
CA ASN A 193 -0.80 10.93 7.96
C ASN A 193 -1.97 10.53 8.87
N ALA A 194 -3.03 9.97 8.30
CA ALA A 194 -4.25 9.61 9.04
C ALA A 194 -4.00 8.62 10.19
N MET A 195 -3.11 7.64 9.99
CA MET A 195 -2.79 6.64 11.00
C MET A 195 -2.00 7.25 12.17
N THR A 196 -1.00 8.08 11.89
CA THR A 196 -0.23 8.81 12.92
C THR A 196 -1.15 9.66 13.79
N LEU A 197 -2.07 10.41 13.18
CA LEU A 197 -3.04 11.22 13.92
C LEU A 197 -4.03 10.37 14.72
N ALA A 198 -4.46 9.23 14.17
CA ALA A 198 -5.34 8.30 14.87
C ALA A 198 -4.64 7.63 16.06
N HIS A 199 -3.35 7.28 15.95
CA HIS A 199 -2.54 6.79 17.07
C HIS A 199 -2.43 7.83 18.18
N ALA A 200 -2.14 9.09 17.83
CA ALA A 200 -1.98 10.17 18.80
C ALA A 200 -3.27 10.50 19.55
N ARG A 201 -4.43 10.36 18.90
CA ARG A 201 -5.75 10.70 19.47
C ARG A 201 -6.53 9.50 20.03
N ASP A 202 -6.01 8.30 19.85
CA ASP A 202 -6.67 7.03 20.19
C ASP A 202 -8.08 6.86 19.58
N THR A 203 -8.28 7.42 18.39
CA THR A 203 -9.55 7.35 17.67
C THR A 203 -9.33 7.53 16.17
N VAL A 204 -10.30 7.09 15.38
CA VAL A 204 -10.31 7.34 13.93
C VAL A 204 -10.39 8.84 13.67
N VAL A 205 -9.49 9.34 12.84
CA VAL A 205 -9.40 10.75 12.44
C VAL A 205 -9.57 10.86 10.94
N THR A 206 -10.44 11.75 10.49
CA THR A 206 -10.59 12.06 9.07
C THR A 206 -9.68 13.22 8.68
N ILE A 207 -8.96 13.07 7.58
CA ILE A 207 -8.09 14.08 6.97
C ILE A 207 -8.48 14.33 5.52
N GLN A 208 -7.91 15.38 4.93
CA GLN A 208 -7.90 15.57 3.48
C GLN A 208 -6.47 15.26 2.98
N PRO A 209 -6.25 14.06 2.40
CA PRO A 209 -4.92 13.66 1.97
C PRO A 209 -4.42 14.57 0.83
N GLN A 210 -3.14 14.95 0.90
CA GLN A 210 -2.49 15.85 -0.06
C GLN A 210 -1.07 15.37 -0.34
N SER A 211 -0.91 14.24 -1.02
CA SER A 211 0.39 13.70 -1.37
C SER A 211 0.39 13.18 -2.80
N VAL A 212 1.56 13.19 -3.44
CA VAL A 212 1.79 12.52 -4.73
C VAL A 212 1.65 11.00 -4.64
N ALA A 213 1.80 10.44 -3.43
CA ALA A 213 1.62 9.03 -3.13
C ALA A 213 0.13 8.71 -2.91
N ASP A 214 -0.70 8.84 -3.95
CA ASP A 214 -2.16 8.67 -3.92
C ASP A 214 -2.58 7.30 -3.34
N GLY A 215 -1.81 6.24 -3.56
CA GLY A 215 -2.04 4.92 -2.98
C GLY A 215 -1.93 4.87 -1.44
N LEU A 216 -1.30 5.88 -0.81
CA LEU A 216 -1.24 6.09 0.64
C LEU A 216 -2.21 7.19 1.12
N GLY A 217 -3.01 7.77 0.22
CA GLY A 217 -3.94 8.86 0.49
C GLY A 217 -5.29 8.40 1.04
N ALA A 218 -5.34 7.50 2.02
CA ALA A 218 -6.59 7.17 2.68
C ALA A 218 -7.07 8.34 3.56
N PRO A 219 -8.37 8.73 3.50
CA PRO A 219 -8.87 9.86 4.28
C PRO A 219 -9.00 9.56 5.78
N PHE A 220 -8.87 8.32 6.19
CA PHE A 220 -8.91 7.87 7.59
C PHE A 220 -8.19 6.53 7.76
N ALA A 221 -7.72 6.25 8.98
CA ALA A 221 -7.36 4.91 9.43
C ALA A 221 -8.63 4.13 9.75
N GLY A 222 -8.71 2.85 9.37
CA GLY A 222 -9.87 2.03 9.69
C GLY A 222 -9.92 1.65 11.18
N ARG A 223 -11.09 1.22 11.68
CA ARG A 223 -11.24 0.75 13.07
C ARG A 223 -10.37 -0.47 13.37
N TRP A 224 -10.42 -1.47 12.48
CA TRP A 224 -9.63 -2.69 12.61
C TRP A 224 -8.15 -2.39 12.46
N THR A 225 -7.80 -1.59 11.44
CA THR A 225 -6.40 -1.28 11.16
C THR A 225 -5.79 -0.43 12.28
N LEU A 226 -6.52 0.54 12.86
CA LEU A 226 -6.06 1.31 14.02
C LEU A 226 -5.78 0.40 15.23
N ALA A 227 -6.73 -0.49 15.56
CA ALA A 227 -6.56 -1.39 16.70
C ALA A 227 -5.35 -2.33 16.55
N ILE A 228 -5.11 -2.84 15.33
CA ILE A 228 -3.99 -3.73 15.02
C ILE A 228 -2.68 -2.95 15.04
N THR A 229 -2.61 -1.82 14.36
CA THR A 229 -1.38 -1.04 14.23
C THR A 229 -0.91 -0.46 15.57
N LYS A 230 -1.82 0.00 16.42
CA LYS A 230 -1.48 0.44 17.79
C LYS A 230 -0.81 -0.66 18.63
N ARG A 231 -1.16 -1.91 18.37
CA ARG A 231 -0.63 -3.05 19.12
C ARG A 231 0.66 -3.61 18.54
N LEU A 232 0.83 -3.53 17.23
CA LEU A 232 1.86 -4.31 16.54
C LEU A 232 2.95 -3.47 15.85
N LEU A 233 2.74 -2.17 15.60
CA LEU A 233 3.78 -1.32 15.03
C LEU A 233 4.76 -0.86 16.11
N ASP A 234 6.02 -0.84 15.76
CA ASP A 234 7.11 -0.30 16.60
C ASP A 234 7.35 1.20 16.32
N GLY A 235 6.78 1.74 15.25
CA GLY A 235 6.82 3.15 14.91
C GLY A 235 6.19 3.47 13.57
N ILE A 236 5.92 4.75 13.34
CA ILE A 236 5.52 5.30 12.04
C ILE A 236 6.44 6.47 11.71
N VAL A 237 6.98 6.45 10.49
CA VAL A 237 7.85 7.51 9.95
C VAL A 237 7.04 8.34 8.97
N LEU A 238 7.21 9.65 9.02
CA LEU A 238 6.60 10.57 8.07
C LEU A 238 7.63 11.01 7.04
N LEU A 239 7.25 11.03 5.76
CA LEU A 239 8.09 11.49 4.67
C LEU A 239 7.41 12.60 3.87
N ASP A 240 8.18 13.56 3.42
CA ASP A 240 7.73 14.52 2.41
C ASP A 240 7.65 13.88 1.01
N ASP A 241 6.91 14.52 0.12
CA ASP A 241 6.70 14.03 -1.24
C ASP A 241 8.01 14.00 -2.05
N ALA A 242 8.93 14.92 -1.80
CA ALA A 242 10.21 14.99 -2.52
C ALA A 242 11.09 13.77 -2.20
N THR A 243 11.15 13.37 -0.94
CA THR A 243 11.86 12.16 -0.48
C THR A 243 11.22 10.89 -1.06
N ILE A 244 9.87 10.80 -1.08
CA ILE A 244 9.16 9.66 -1.69
C ILE A 244 9.50 9.55 -3.17
N LEU A 245 9.49 10.66 -3.91
CA LEU A 245 9.83 10.69 -5.33
C LEU A 245 11.32 10.38 -5.58
N ALA A 246 12.22 10.79 -4.69
CA ALA A 246 13.64 10.41 -4.78
C ALA A 246 13.81 8.89 -4.65
N GLY A 247 13.08 8.23 -3.73
CA GLY A 247 13.05 6.77 -3.64
C GLY A 247 12.46 6.09 -4.88
N MET A 248 11.42 6.68 -5.47
CA MET A 248 10.85 6.22 -6.74
C MET A 248 11.88 6.32 -7.88
N ARG A 249 12.56 7.46 -8.02
CA ARG A 249 13.64 7.64 -9.00
C ARG A 249 14.75 6.61 -8.79
N PHE A 250 15.20 6.41 -7.55
CA PHE A 250 16.20 5.39 -7.22
C PHE A 250 15.76 3.98 -7.66
N ALA A 251 14.52 3.59 -7.38
CA ALA A 251 13.98 2.29 -7.79
C ALA A 251 14.07 2.11 -9.32
N ILE A 252 13.72 3.12 -10.09
CA ILE A 252 13.75 3.08 -11.55
C ILE A 252 15.18 3.10 -12.07
N GLU A 253 16.00 4.08 -11.64
CA GLU A 253 17.34 4.29 -12.19
C GLU A 253 18.39 3.29 -11.71
N ARG A 254 18.31 2.85 -10.45
CA ARG A 254 19.31 1.98 -9.83
C ARG A 254 18.89 0.52 -9.76
N LEU A 255 17.60 0.27 -9.44
CA LEU A 255 17.09 -1.09 -9.29
C LEU A 255 16.38 -1.62 -10.54
N LYS A 256 16.11 -0.76 -11.53
CA LYS A 256 15.38 -1.08 -12.78
C LYS A 256 13.96 -1.60 -12.49
N GLN A 257 13.35 -1.05 -11.43
CA GLN A 257 11.98 -1.40 -11.01
C GLN A 257 11.06 -0.19 -11.22
N VAL A 258 10.01 -0.36 -12.02
CA VAL A 258 8.97 0.66 -12.17
C VAL A 258 8.02 0.55 -10.99
N VAL A 259 7.98 1.58 -10.17
CA VAL A 259 7.13 1.67 -8.97
C VAL A 259 6.32 2.96 -8.99
N GLU A 260 5.14 2.95 -8.40
CA GLU A 260 4.37 4.17 -8.13
C GLU A 260 4.91 4.88 -6.86
N PRO A 261 4.64 6.18 -6.64
CA PRO A 261 5.12 6.89 -5.44
C PRO A 261 4.76 6.16 -4.13
N ALA A 262 3.51 5.67 -4.01
CA ALA A 262 3.06 4.88 -2.86
C ALA A 262 3.87 3.57 -2.67
N GLY A 263 4.26 2.94 -3.77
CA GLY A 263 5.10 1.72 -3.75
C GLY A 263 6.54 1.99 -3.34
N ALA A 264 7.04 3.20 -3.58
CA ALA A 264 8.40 3.61 -3.28
C ALA A 264 8.58 4.11 -1.82
N ALA A 265 7.52 4.50 -1.12
CA ALA A 265 7.60 5.19 0.16
C ALA A 265 8.43 4.44 1.22
N ALA A 266 8.22 3.13 1.37
CA ALA A 266 8.98 2.32 2.32
C ALA A 266 10.48 2.24 1.96
N LEU A 267 10.81 2.14 0.66
CA LEU A 267 12.19 2.18 0.17
C LEU A 267 12.81 3.55 0.42
N ALA A 268 12.08 4.62 0.10
CA ALA A 268 12.51 5.99 0.34
C ALA A 268 12.86 6.25 1.81
N ALA A 269 12.04 5.73 2.75
CA ALA A 269 12.26 5.87 4.18
C ALA A 269 13.59 5.24 4.65
N VAL A 270 13.94 4.10 4.10
CA VAL A 270 15.22 3.44 4.41
C VAL A 270 16.38 4.20 3.76
N LEU A 271 16.27 4.52 2.48
CA LEU A 271 17.33 5.21 1.74
C LEU A 271 17.59 6.64 2.19
N SER A 272 16.62 7.30 2.81
CA SER A 272 16.78 8.65 3.39
C SER A 272 17.33 8.66 4.82
N GLY A 273 17.48 7.47 5.45
CA GLY A 273 17.88 7.37 6.85
C GLY A 273 16.77 7.69 7.84
N SER A 274 15.52 7.82 7.39
CA SER A 274 14.38 8.14 8.26
C SER A 274 13.97 6.96 9.14
N VAL A 275 14.27 5.72 8.74
CA VAL A 275 14.06 4.52 9.56
C VAL A 275 15.24 4.33 10.51
N PRO A 276 15.03 4.24 11.83
CA PRO A 276 16.12 4.01 12.78
C PRO A 276 16.62 2.56 12.68
N LEU A 277 17.69 2.32 11.96
CA LEU A 277 18.35 1.03 11.78
C LEU A 277 19.55 0.88 12.70
N ARG A 278 20.01 -0.35 12.90
CA ARG A 278 21.22 -0.73 13.65
C ARG A 278 22.11 -1.58 12.77
N ASP A 279 23.41 -1.55 13.04
CA ASP A 279 24.39 -2.40 12.34
C ASP A 279 24.02 -3.88 12.43
N GLY A 280 24.10 -4.57 11.32
CA GLY A 280 23.82 -5.99 11.19
C GLY A 280 22.35 -6.38 11.15
N GLU A 281 21.40 -5.43 11.12
CA GLU A 281 19.98 -5.76 11.00
C GLU A 281 19.62 -6.25 9.59
N ARG A 282 18.80 -7.29 9.51
CA ARG A 282 18.15 -7.75 8.29
C ARG A 282 16.89 -6.97 8.04
N VAL A 283 16.92 -6.19 6.98
CA VAL A 283 15.84 -5.26 6.64
C VAL A 283 15.09 -5.71 5.41
N VAL A 284 13.77 -5.83 5.52
CA VAL A 284 12.85 -6.08 4.41
C VAL A 284 11.98 -4.86 4.16
N VAL A 285 11.94 -4.40 2.92
CA VAL A 285 11.11 -3.28 2.47
C VAL A 285 9.98 -3.80 1.59
N VAL A 286 8.74 -3.42 1.86
CA VAL A 286 7.62 -3.79 1.01
C VAL A 286 7.43 -2.74 -0.09
N VAL A 287 7.73 -3.11 -1.33
CA VAL A 287 7.48 -2.31 -2.54
C VAL A 287 6.06 -2.61 -3.01
N SER A 288 5.11 -1.80 -2.58
CA SER A 288 3.69 -2.17 -2.52
C SER A 288 2.92 -2.09 -3.85
N GLY A 289 3.39 -1.29 -4.83
CA GLY A 289 2.70 -1.13 -6.11
C GLY A 289 3.52 -0.43 -7.18
N GLY A 290 3.14 -0.63 -8.46
CA GLY A 290 3.81 -0.07 -9.63
C GLY A 290 2.87 0.59 -10.64
N ASN A 291 1.61 0.83 -10.30
CA ASN A 291 0.59 1.36 -11.20
C ASN A 291 0.73 2.88 -11.40
N VAL A 292 1.67 3.29 -12.22
CA VAL A 292 1.91 4.68 -12.60
C VAL A 292 1.74 4.86 -14.11
N GLU A 293 1.05 5.94 -14.52
CA GLU A 293 0.91 6.28 -15.93
C GLU A 293 2.24 6.77 -16.51
N VAL A 294 2.60 6.27 -17.69
CA VAL A 294 3.87 6.63 -18.36
C VAL A 294 4.00 8.13 -18.57
N ASN A 295 2.92 8.81 -18.94
CA ASN A 295 2.93 10.26 -19.15
C ASN A 295 3.21 11.03 -17.84
N ARG A 296 2.63 10.58 -16.72
CA ARG A 296 2.85 11.18 -15.40
C ARG A 296 4.23 10.87 -14.84
N LEU A 297 4.84 9.76 -15.25
CA LEU A 297 6.13 9.32 -14.74
C LEU A 297 7.22 10.37 -14.92
N GLY A 298 7.29 11.01 -16.10
CA GLY A 298 8.25 12.06 -16.39
C GLY A 298 8.10 13.28 -15.46
N GLU A 299 6.88 13.71 -15.19
CA GLU A 299 6.57 14.82 -14.28
C GLU A 299 6.97 14.51 -12.84
N LEU A 300 6.64 13.30 -12.37
CA LEU A 300 7.00 12.84 -11.03
C LEU A 300 8.52 12.75 -10.84
N LEU A 301 9.24 12.24 -11.83
CA LEU A 301 10.70 12.15 -11.78
C LEU A 301 11.38 13.51 -11.84
N ALA A 302 10.81 14.47 -12.59
CA ALA A 302 11.31 15.84 -12.63
C ALA A 302 11.13 16.60 -11.29
N ALA A 303 10.12 16.21 -10.50
CA ALA A 303 9.85 16.76 -9.18
C ALA A 303 10.58 16.01 -8.05
N ALA A 304 11.33 14.94 -8.36
CA ALA A 304 12.02 14.14 -7.36
C ALA A 304 13.13 14.94 -6.68
N GLY A 305 13.19 14.84 -5.36
CA GLY A 305 14.31 15.32 -4.55
C GLY A 305 15.57 14.45 -4.75
N THR A 306 16.60 14.74 -3.97
CA THR A 306 17.83 13.96 -3.89
C THR A 306 17.83 13.10 -2.61
N LEU A 307 18.38 11.89 -2.71
CA LEU A 307 18.67 11.09 -1.53
C LEU A 307 20.00 11.55 -0.90
N PRO A 308 20.17 11.38 0.43
CA PRO A 308 21.46 11.64 1.07
C PRO A 308 22.59 10.87 0.37
N GLY A 309 23.74 11.52 0.13
CA GLY A 309 24.89 10.92 -0.56
C GLY A 309 24.82 10.89 -2.09
N GLU A 310 23.76 11.40 -2.72
CA GLU A 310 23.71 11.57 -4.20
C GLU A 310 24.61 12.67 -4.70
N GLU A 311 24.88 13.69 -3.89
CA GLU A 311 25.70 14.85 -4.27
C GLU A 311 27.19 14.53 -4.48
N THR A 312 27.60 13.32 -4.14
CA THR A 312 29.01 12.85 -4.20
C THR A 312 29.30 11.94 -5.39
N LEU A 313 28.39 11.83 -6.35
CA LEU A 313 28.52 11.09 -7.59
C LEU A 313 28.54 12.01 -8.80
#